data_3184a3b401ffd99f7a167d3ae37660a4
#
_entry.id   3184a3b401ffd99f7a167d3ae37660a4
#
_cell.length_a   1.000
_cell.length_b   1.000
_cell.length_c   1.000
_cell.angle_alpha   90.00
_cell.angle_beta   90.00
_cell.angle_gamma   90.00
#
_symmetry.space_group_name_H-M   'P 1'
#
loop_
_entity.id
_entity.type
_entity.pdbx_description
1 polymer ?
#
loop_
_entity_poly.entity_id
_entity_poly.type
_entity_poly.pdbx_seq_one_letter_code
_entity_poly.pdbx_strand_id
1 'polypeptide(L)'
;PPFVGARLMDKAQKDDINHIFAGWKNAGNLDYVCCWYKKAADLMQNTAIRTALVSTNSVSQGESVANLWKPLFADGVHIDFAYRTFRWDSEAKSKAHVHCVIIGFSTAVNPAERRIYSSERYQVAKNINGYLLDGDNVFIESRNKPLCNVPEIGMGNQPIDNGQYLFEEDEMDAFIKTEPLSADFFHPWYGAKEFISRKPRYCLWLGECSPVQLKQMPQCLARVRAVKEYRESSSRASTVKLSLKPTRFQTENMPKGHYIVIPEVSSEKRRYIPMGYL
;
A
#
# COMPACT_ATOMS: atom_id res chain seq x y z
N PRO A 1 7.22 -8.76 -19.69
CA PRO A 1 8.32 -8.60 -18.73
C PRO A 1 8.01 -9.31 -17.41
N PRO A 2 9.02 -9.88 -16.70
CA PRO A 2 8.80 -10.47 -15.39
C PRO A 2 8.41 -9.39 -14.38
N PHE A 3 7.44 -9.72 -13.54
CA PHE A 3 7.02 -8.86 -12.44
C PHE A 3 7.62 -9.36 -11.12
N VAL A 4 8.33 -8.47 -10.45
CA VAL A 4 8.75 -8.65 -9.05
C VAL A 4 8.58 -7.31 -8.34
N GLY A 5 7.78 -7.29 -7.28
CA GLY A 5 7.57 -6.08 -6.48
C GLY A 5 8.86 -5.62 -5.79
N ALA A 6 9.03 -4.32 -5.63
CA ALA A 6 10.27 -3.70 -5.10
C ALA A 6 10.79 -4.33 -3.80
N ARG A 7 9.88 -4.77 -2.92
CA ARG A 7 10.23 -5.38 -1.63
C ARG A 7 10.62 -6.86 -1.72
N LEU A 8 10.32 -7.52 -2.85
CA LEU A 8 10.51 -8.96 -3.06
C LEU A 8 11.71 -9.27 -3.95
N MET A 9 12.36 -8.26 -4.52
CA MET A 9 13.54 -8.41 -5.35
C MET A 9 14.71 -9.00 -4.57
N ASP A 10 15.40 -9.94 -5.21
CA ASP A 10 16.70 -10.43 -4.75
C ASP A 10 17.81 -9.38 -4.96
N LYS A 11 19.05 -9.75 -4.61
CA LYS A 11 20.18 -8.84 -4.72
C LYS A 11 20.51 -8.50 -6.19
N ALA A 12 20.49 -9.48 -7.09
CA ALA A 12 20.81 -9.28 -8.50
C ALA A 12 19.79 -8.34 -9.17
N GLN A 13 18.50 -8.53 -8.89
CA GLN A 13 17.45 -7.67 -9.39
C GLN A 13 17.54 -6.22 -8.85
N LYS A 14 17.94 -6.05 -7.59
CA LYS A 14 18.22 -4.72 -7.03
C LYS A 14 19.43 -4.06 -7.66
N ASP A 15 20.47 -4.82 -7.95
CA ASP A 15 21.65 -4.31 -8.65
C ASP A 15 21.31 -3.89 -10.08
N ASP A 16 20.43 -4.61 -10.79
CA ASP A 16 19.88 -4.22 -12.09
C ASP A 16 19.10 -2.91 -12.01
N ILE A 17 18.21 -2.75 -11.03
CA ILE A 17 17.46 -1.49 -10.80
C ILE A 17 18.45 -0.34 -10.62
N ASN A 18 19.43 -0.49 -9.75
CA ASN A 18 20.41 0.55 -9.47
C ASN A 18 21.23 0.93 -10.72
N HIS A 19 21.54 -0.05 -11.57
CA HIS A 19 22.28 0.17 -12.80
C HIS A 19 21.42 0.88 -13.85
N ILE A 20 20.21 0.37 -14.12
CA ILE A 20 19.33 0.88 -15.19
C ILE A 20 18.80 2.28 -14.87
N PHE A 21 18.51 2.54 -13.59
CA PHE A 21 17.99 3.81 -13.11
C PHE A 21 19.07 4.69 -12.44
N ALA A 22 20.33 4.52 -12.80
CA ALA A 22 21.41 5.33 -12.25
C ALA A 22 21.10 6.83 -12.38
N GLY A 23 21.18 7.56 -11.27
CA GLY A 23 20.86 9.00 -11.20
C GLY A 23 19.38 9.35 -11.03
N TRP A 24 18.44 8.39 -11.09
CA TRP A 24 17.03 8.65 -10.82
C TRP A 24 16.74 8.65 -9.31
N LYS A 25 15.92 9.60 -8.87
CA LYS A 25 15.45 9.64 -7.48
C LYS A 25 14.42 8.53 -7.24
N ASN A 26 14.45 7.95 -6.05
CA ASN A 26 13.48 6.93 -5.58
C ASN A 26 13.35 5.68 -6.48
N ALA A 27 14.36 5.38 -7.30
CA ALA A 27 14.34 4.20 -8.17
C ALA A 27 14.18 2.88 -7.39
N GLY A 28 14.69 2.80 -6.16
CA GLY A 28 14.55 1.63 -5.30
C GLY A 28 13.11 1.28 -4.89
N ASN A 29 12.14 2.18 -5.12
CA ASN A 29 10.71 1.95 -4.90
C ASN A 29 9.99 1.42 -6.16
N LEU A 30 10.69 1.32 -7.29
CA LEU A 30 10.13 0.82 -8.55
C LEU A 30 10.12 -0.71 -8.55
N ASP A 31 9.06 -1.30 -9.08
CA ASP A 31 8.99 -2.72 -9.35
C ASP A 31 9.93 -3.11 -10.50
N TYR A 32 10.43 -4.33 -10.49
CA TYR A 32 11.43 -4.80 -11.45
C TYR A 32 10.98 -4.65 -12.91
N VAL A 33 9.70 -4.77 -13.19
CA VAL A 33 9.12 -4.55 -14.53
C VAL A 33 9.42 -3.17 -15.11
N CYS A 34 9.67 -2.17 -14.27
CA CYS A 34 10.00 -0.81 -14.71
C CYS A 34 11.30 -0.73 -15.51
N CYS A 35 12.21 -1.69 -15.31
CA CYS A 35 13.46 -1.79 -16.11
C CYS A 35 13.18 -1.90 -17.61
N TRP A 36 12.12 -2.62 -18.00
CA TRP A 36 11.75 -2.77 -19.42
C TRP A 36 11.22 -1.48 -20.01
N TYR A 37 10.49 -0.68 -19.24
CA TYR A 37 10.02 0.64 -19.67
C TYR A 37 11.20 1.58 -19.93
N LYS A 38 12.16 1.63 -19.01
CA LYS A 38 13.35 2.47 -19.15
C LYS A 38 14.22 2.03 -20.32
N LYS A 39 14.53 0.72 -20.42
CA LYS A 39 15.32 0.18 -21.54
C LYS A 39 14.66 0.39 -22.90
N ALA A 40 13.33 0.23 -22.98
CA ALA A 40 12.58 0.51 -24.20
C ALA A 40 12.63 2.01 -24.55
N ALA A 41 12.45 2.89 -23.57
CA ALA A 41 12.55 4.33 -23.76
C ALA A 41 13.94 4.73 -24.28
N ASP A 42 15.02 4.17 -23.73
CA ASP A 42 16.37 4.44 -24.19
C ASP A 42 16.60 3.96 -25.63
N LEU A 43 16.09 2.76 -25.97
CA LEU A 43 16.21 2.20 -27.33
C LEU A 43 15.42 3.02 -28.37
N MET A 44 14.32 3.64 -27.97
CA MET A 44 13.46 4.43 -28.86
C MET A 44 13.99 5.85 -29.13
N GLN A 45 14.96 6.35 -28.38
CA GLN A 45 15.48 7.70 -28.56
C GLN A 45 16.01 7.92 -29.98
N ASN A 46 15.57 9.00 -30.61
CA ASN A 46 15.92 9.38 -31.98
C ASN A 46 15.55 8.33 -33.05
N THR A 47 14.56 7.50 -32.79
CA THR A 47 14.05 6.48 -33.73
C THR A 47 12.52 6.61 -33.89
N ALA A 48 11.97 5.93 -34.89
CA ALA A 48 10.51 5.75 -35.07
C ALA A 48 9.99 4.47 -34.41
N ILE A 49 10.78 3.80 -33.60
CA ILE A 49 10.40 2.57 -32.89
C ILE A 49 9.30 2.89 -31.88
N ARG A 50 8.34 1.99 -31.79
CA ARG A 50 7.26 2.03 -30.79
C ARG A 50 7.31 0.76 -29.95
N THR A 51 6.96 0.88 -28.71
CA THR A 51 6.97 -0.25 -27.77
C THR A 51 5.58 -0.40 -27.14
N ALA A 52 5.17 -1.64 -26.92
CA ALA A 52 4.02 -1.95 -26.09
C ALA A 52 4.38 -3.06 -25.09
N LEU A 53 4.03 -2.85 -23.83
CA LEU A 53 4.33 -3.79 -22.76
C LEU A 53 3.06 -4.16 -22.00
N VAL A 54 2.93 -5.46 -21.70
CA VAL A 54 1.99 -5.96 -20.71
C VAL A 54 2.70 -5.99 -19.37
N SER A 55 2.13 -5.38 -18.36
CA SER A 55 2.72 -5.34 -17.02
C SER A 55 1.65 -5.33 -15.94
N THR A 56 2.05 -5.47 -14.69
CA THR A 56 1.15 -5.23 -13.57
C THR A 56 0.72 -3.76 -13.54
N ASN A 57 -0.49 -3.52 -13.05
CA ASN A 57 -1.05 -2.17 -12.97
C ASN A 57 -0.32 -1.24 -12.00
N SER A 58 0.62 -1.76 -11.21
CA SER A 58 1.48 -0.98 -10.30
C SER A 58 2.24 0.15 -11.01
N VAL A 59 2.60 -0.02 -12.29
CA VAL A 59 3.28 1.01 -13.09
C VAL A 59 2.42 2.26 -13.36
N SER A 60 1.10 2.14 -13.17
CA SER A 60 0.12 3.22 -13.36
C SER A 60 -0.57 3.65 -12.06
N GLN A 61 -0.01 3.30 -10.91
CA GLN A 61 -0.60 3.56 -9.59
C GLN A 61 0.44 4.07 -8.58
N GLY A 62 -0.05 4.80 -7.57
CA GLY A 62 0.74 5.24 -6.43
C GLY A 62 2.01 6.01 -6.81
N GLU A 63 3.08 5.79 -6.05
CA GLU A 63 4.38 6.44 -6.24
C GLU A 63 5.09 6.05 -7.54
N SER A 64 4.78 4.86 -8.07
CA SER A 64 5.40 4.38 -9.31
C SER A 64 5.13 5.32 -10.49
N VAL A 65 3.98 5.99 -10.51
CA VAL A 65 3.65 6.95 -11.58
C VAL A 65 4.62 8.12 -11.58
N ALA A 66 4.87 8.74 -10.43
CA ALA A 66 5.81 9.84 -10.32
C ALA A 66 7.26 9.39 -10.55
N ASN A 67 7.64 8.24 -10.01
CA ASN A 67 9.02 7.75 -10.07
C ASN A 67 9.41 7.21 -11.47
N LEU A 68 8.45 6.68 -12.25
CA LEU A 68 8.69 6.12 -13.58
C LEU A 68 8.33 7.12 -14.70
N TRP A 69 7.08 7.59 -14.72
CA TRP A 69 6.57 8.36 -15.87
C TRP A 69 7.04 9.80 -15.90
N LYS A 70 7.26 10.45 -14.74
CA LYS A 70 7.74 11.83 -14.74
C LYS A 70 9.07 11.99 -15.44
N PRO A 71 10.12 11.21 -15.16
CA PRO A 71 11.37 11.28 -15.92
C PRO A 71 11.19 10.83 -17.38
N LEU A 72 10.45 9.75 -17.66
CA LEU A 72 10.25 9.29 -19.04
C LEU A 72 9.56 10.36 -19.91
N PHE A 73 8.55 11.03 -19.38
CA PHE A 73 7.88 12.11 -20.11
C PHE A 73 8.80 13.35 -20.29
N ALA A 74 9.68 13.63 -19.32
CA ALA A 74 10.71 14.65 -19.47
C ALA A 74 11.71 14.32 -20.59
N ASP A 75 11.99 13.04 -20.81
CA ASP A 75 12.83 12.51 -21.86
C ASP A 75 12.09 12.37 -23.22
N GLY A 76 10.87 12.93 -23.34
CA GLY A 76 10.08 12.96 -24.59
C GLY A 76 9.22 11.73 -24.84
N VAL A 77 9.16 10.76 -23.92
CA VAL A 77 8.24 9.62 -24.03
C VAL A 77 6.80 10.13 -23.92
N HIS A 78 5.90 9.54 -24.70
CA HIS A 78 4.46 9.74 -24.56
C HIS A 78 3.72 8.41 -24.73
N ILE A 79 2.57 8.29 -24.08
CA ILE A 79 1.73 7.12 -24.19
C ILE A 79 0.83 7.24 -25.40
N ASP A 80 0.92 6.29 -26.32
CA ASP A 80 0.15 6.24 -27.56
C ASP A 80 -1.23 5.59 -27.35
N PHE A 81 -1.26 4.50 -26.58
CA PHE A 81 -2.50 3.84 -26.17
C PHE A 81 -2.34 3.12 -24.85
N ALA A 82 -3.43 2.85 -24.17
CA ALA A 82 -3.45 2.08 -22.95
C ALA A 82 -4.69 1.18 -22.85
N TYR A 83 -4.49 -0.06 -22.40
CA TYR A 83 -5.55 -0.87 -21.84
C TYR A 83 -5.51 -0.72 -20.32
N ARG A 84 -6.59 -0.17 -19.75
CA ARG A 84 -6.72 0.01 -18.30
C ARG A 84 -6.85 -1.33 -17.61
N THR A 85 -6.66 -1.32 -16.32
CA THR A 85 -6.59 -2.51 -15.45
C THR A 85 -7.61 -3.58 -15.84
N PHE A 86 -7.11 -4.74 -16.18
CA PHE A 86 -7.87 -5.96 -16.39
C PHE A 86 -7.26 -7.10 -15.56
N ARG A 87 -8.07 -8.09 -15.27
CA ARG A 87 -7.61 -9.27 -14.55
C ARG A 87 -6.99 -10.25 -15.55
N TRP A 88 -5.74 -10.62 -15.29
CA TRP A 88 -5.09 -11.69 -16.04
C TRP A 88 -5.55 -13.03 -15.47
N ASP A 89 -6.34 -13.78 -16.22
CA ASP A 89 -6.73 -15.14 -15.89
C ASP A 89 -5.79 -16.10 -16.65
N SER A 90 -4.84 -16.70 -15.93
CA SER A 90 -4.01 -17.74 -16.51
C SER A 90 -4.74 -19.09 -16.45
N GLU A 91 -4.52 -19.94 -17.45
CA GLU A 91 -5.00 -21.33 -17.48
C GLU A 91 -4.21 -22.25 -16.53
N ALA A 92 -3.22 -21.72 -15.80
CA ALA A 92 -2.39 -22.47 -14.88
C ALA A 92 -3.20 -23.00 -13.67
N LYS A 93 -2.81 -24.18 -13.16
CA LYS A 93 -3.46 -24.83 -11.99
C LYS A 93 -3.47 -23.99 -10.73
N SER A 94 -2.49 -23.09 -10.52
CA SER A 94 -2.51 -22.05 -9.48
C SER A 94 -2.78 -20.69 -10.14
N LYS A 95 -4.01 -20.20 -10.06
CA LYS A 95 -4.38 -18.90 -10.64
C LYS A 95 -3.77 -17.76 -9.84
N ALA A 96 -2.69 -17.18 -10.35
CA ALA A 96 -2.25 -15.87 -9.88
C ALA A 96 -3.23 -14.80 -10.38
N HIS A 97 -4.05 -14.27 -9.51
CA HIS A 97 -4.95 -13.16 -9.83
C HIS A 97 -4.17 -11.85 -9.87
N VAL A 98 -3.59 -11.54 -11.04
CA VAL A 98 -2.79 -10.33 -11.22
C VAL A 98 -3.60 -9.32 -12.03
N HIS A 99 -3.63 -8.10 -11.55
CA HIS A 99 -4.20 -6.97 -12.29
C HIS A 99 -3.13 -6.41 -13.22
N CYS A 100 -3.43 -6.45 -14.53
CA CYS A 100 -2.52 -6.03 -15.58
C CYS A 100 -3.01 -4.79 -16.32
N VAL A 101 -2.08 -4.13 -16.99
CA VAL A 101 -2.30 -3.06 -17.97
C VAL A 101 -1.50 -3.37 -19.23
N ILE A 102 -1.92 -2.83 -20.37
CA ILE A 102 -1.11 -2.80 -21.59
C ILE A 102 -0.86 -1.34 -21.92
N ILE A 103 0.40 -0.97 -22.11
CA ILE A 103 0.78 0.41 -22.39
C ILE A 103 1.66 0.42 -23.62
N GLY A 104 1.17 1.09 -24.68
CA GLY A 104 1.93 1.41 -25.88
C GLY A 104 2.47 2.84 -25.78
N PHE A 105 3.76 3.01 -26.02
CA PHE A 105 4.44 4.30 -25.88
C PHE A 105 5.56 4.47 -26.90
N SER A 106 5.94 5.71 -27.17
CA SER A 106 6.98 6.08 -28.12
C SER A 106 7.61 7.42 -27.77
N THR A 107 8.70 7.79 -28.47
CA THR A 107 9.32 9.11 -28.40
C THR A 107 9.10 9.91 -29.68
N ALA A 108 8.75 9.26 -30.79
CA ALA A 108 8.47 9.90 -32.07
C ALA A 108 7.03 10.37 -32.15
N VAL A 109 6.78 11.47 -32.85
CA VAL A 109 5.41 11.97 -33.11
C VAL A 109 4.58 10.88 -33.73
N ASN A 110 3.46 10.56 -33.10
CA ASN A 110 2.49 9.59 -33.58
C ASN A 110 1.23 10.31 -34.09
N PRO A 111 0.95 10.28 -35.41
CA PRO A 111 -0.23 10.93 -35.97
C PRO A 111 -1.54 10.17 -35.65
N ALA A 112 -1.47 8.92 -35.17
CA ALA A 112 -2.65 8.16 -34.80
C ALA A 112 -3.33 8.72 -33.55
N GLU A 113 -4.65 8.57 -33.48
CA GLU A 113 -5.41 8.92 -32.28
C GLU A 113 -4.93 8.11 -31.09
N ARG A 114 -4.74 8.77 -29.96
CA ARG A 114 -4.49 8.08 -28.67
C ARG A 114 -5.78 7.45 -28.17
N ARG A 115 -5.70 6.23 -27.71
CA ARG A 115 -6.87 5.47 -27.28
C ARG A 115 -6.66 4.83 -25.91
N ILE A 116 -7.66 5.00 -25.03
CA ILE A 116 -7.72 4.33 -23.74
C ILE A 116 -8.82 3.28 -23.81
N TYR A 117 -8.44 2.02 -23.66
CA TYR A 117 -9.33 0.87 -23.70
C TYR A 117 -9.75 0.46 -22.30
N SER A 118 -11.04 0.18 -22.12
CA SER A 118 -11.63 -0.37 -20.89
C SER A 118 -12.58 -1.49 -21.30
N SER A 119 -12.18 -2.74 -21.06
CA SER A 119 -12.88 -3.92 -21.59
C SER A 119 -12.99 -3.86 -23.14
N GLU A 120 -14.17 -3.94 -23.69
CA GLU A 120 -14.43 -3.91 -25.14
C GLU A 120 -14.60 -2.50 -25.72
N ARG A 121 -14.57 -1.47 -24.87
CA ARG A 121 -14.79 -0.08 -25.28
C ARG A 121 -13.50 0.70 -25.22
N TYR A 122 -13.41 1.72 -26.08
CA TYR A 122 -12.33 2.68 -25.98
C TYR A 122 -12.87 4.11 -26.03
N GLN A 123 -12.07 5.03 -25.50
CA GLN A 123 -12.25 6.46 -25.66
C GLN A 123 -11.04 7.07 -26.35
N VAL A 124 -11.25 8.06 -27.19
CA VAL A 124 -10.16 8.87 -27.75
C VAL A 124 -9.68 9.83 -26.68
N ALA A 125 -8.38 9.97 -26.54
CA ALA A 125 -7.74 10.83 -25.57
C ALA A 125 -6.84 11.88 -26.26
N LYS A 126 -6.84 13.10 -25.73
CA LYS A 126 -5.90 14.14 -26.18
C LYS A 126 -4.52 13.87 -25.66
N ASN A 127 -4.42 13.46 -24.40
CA ASN A 127 -3.19 13.05 -23.75
C ASN A 127 -3.48 11.90 -22.79
N ILE A 128 -2.63 10.88 -22.79
CA ILE A 128 -2.71 9.79 -21.81
C ILE A 128 -1.62 9.99 -20.77
N ASN A 129 -2.01 10.32 -19.55
CA ASN A 129 -1.08 10.52 -18.44
C ASN A 129 -0.62 9.20 -17.81
N GLY A 130 0.33 9.26 -16.88
CA GLY A 130 0.87 8.07 -16.22
C GLY A 130 -0.13 7.26 -15.38
N TYR A 131 -1.31 7.80 -15.07
CA TYR A 131 -2.44 7.09 -14.44
C TYR A 131 -3.37 6.43 -15.46
N LEU A 132 -3.02 6.46 -16.74
CA LEU A 132 -3.82 5.96 -17.86
C LEU A 132 -5.20 6.64 -17.95
N LEU A 133 -5.21 7.95 -17.75
CA LEU A 133 -6.38 8.82 -17.87
C LEU A 133 -6.14 9.86 -18.95
N ASP A 134 -7.23 10.30 -19.61
CA ASP A 134 -7.18 11.45 -20.50
C ASP A 134 -7.08 12.74 -19.66
N GLY A 135 -5.99 13.45 -19.81
CA GLY A 135 -5.73 14.70 -19.09
C GLY A 135 -4.25 15.03 -18.99
N ASP A 136 -3.95 16.13 -18.32
CA ASP A 136 -2.60 16.62 -18.14
C ASP A 136 -1.71 15.63 -17.35
N ASN A 137 -0.41 15.71 -17.56
CA ASN A 137 0.57 14.93 -16.83
C ASN A 137 0.72 15.46 -15.40
N VAL A 138 -0.03 14.87 -14.47
CA VAL A 138 0.01 15.17 -13.04
C VAL A 138 0.77 14.07 -12.32
N PHE A 139 1.63 14.45 -11.36
CA PHE A 139 2.42 13.50 -10.57
C PHE A 139 2.20 13.74 -9.08
N ILE A 140 1.75 12.71 -8.39
CA ILE A 140 1.61 12.73 -6.93
C ILE A 140 2.88 12.11 -6.34
N GLU A 141 3.76 12.97 -5.84
CA GLU A 141 5.00 12.56 -5.21
C GLU A 141 4.80 12.29 -3.72
N SER A 142 5.56 11.34 -3.17
CA SER A 142 5.61 11.12 -1.73
C SER A 142 6.14 12.35 -1.01
N ARG A 143 5.51 12.75 0.07
CA ARG A 143 5.84 13.96 0.84
C ARG A 143 5.80 13.67 2.34
N ASN A 144 6.72 14.27 3.07
CA ASN A 144 6.77 14.22 4.53
C ASN A 144 6.00 15.37 5.20
N LYS A 145 5.52 16.34 4.40
CA LYS A 145 4.77 17.50 4.90
C LYS A 145 3.55 17.73 4.03
N PRO A 146 2.44 18.19 4.59
CA PRO A 146 1.25 18.56 3.83
C PRO A 146 1.53 19.73 2.88
N LEU A 147 0.71 19.87 1.83
CA LEU A 147 0.80 20.98 0.85
C LEU A 147 0.36 22.31 1.44
N CYS A 148 -0.53 22.29 2.42
CA CYS A 148 -1.10 23.46 3.06
C CYS A 148 -1.04 23.30 4.59
N ASN A 149 -1.33 24.36 5.32
CA ASN A 149 -1.38 24.32 6.78
C ASN A 149 -2.64 23.60 7.25
N VAL A 150 -2.51 22.32 7.50
CA VAL A 150 -3.59 21.42 7.98
C VAL A 150 -3.05 20.55 9.11
N PRO A 151 -3.93 20.00 9.97
CA PRO A 151 -3.52 19.01 10.97
C PRO A 151 -2.80 17.82 10.31
N GLU A 152 -1.83 17.25 11.03
CA GLU A 152 -1.08 16.10 10.54
C GLU A 152 -1.99 14.87 10.42
N ILE A 153 -1.76 14.09 9.37
CA ILE A 153 -2.34 12.76 9.23
C ILE A 153 -1.34 11.73 9.77
N GLY A 154 -1.79 10.93 10.73
CA GLY A 154 -0.98 9.87 11.32
C GLY A 154 -1.47 8.49 10.91
N MET A 155 -0.59 7.50 10.99
CA MET A 155 -1.01 6.10 10.87
C MET A 155 -1.83 5.69 12.10
N GLY A 156 -2.83 4.82 11.88
CA GLY A 156 -3.56 4.19 12.96
C GLY A 156 -2.67 3.28 13.82
N ASN A 157 -3.23 2.80 14.92
CA ASN A 157 -2.55 1.93 15.85
C ASN A 157 -2.16 0.59 15.20
N GLN A 158 -0.95 0.11 15.49
CA GLN A 158 -0.43 -1.16 14.97
C GLN A 158 0.06 -2.05 16.13
N PRO A 159 -0.71 -3.06 16.53
CA PRO A 159 -0.38 -3.87 17.69
C PRO A 159 0.84 -4.79 17.47
N ILE A 160 1.01 -5.42 16.29
CA ILE A 160 2.03 -6.44 16.00
C ILE A 160 2.03 -7.53 17.08
N ASP A 161 0.90 -8.20 17.23
CA ASP A 161 0.53 -9.01 18.38
C ASP A 161 0.13 -10.45 18.03
N ASN A 162 0.16 -10.84 16.75
CA ASN A 162 -0.36 -12.13 16.28
C ASN A 162 -1.82 -12.39 16.70
N GLY A 163 -2.65 -11.33 16.75
CA GLY A 163 -4.07 -11.42 17.09
C GLY A 163 -4.36 -11.58 18.58
N GLN A 164 -3.37 -11.36 19.46
CA GLN A 164 -3.58 -11.51 20.91
C GLN A 164 -4.38 -10.37 21.55
N TYR A 165 -4.39 -9.20 20.93
CA TYR A 165 -5.00 -8.00 21.51
C TYR A 165 -6.27 -7.54 20.79
N LEU A 166 -6.72 -8.23 19.74
CA LEU A 166 -7.94 -7.90 19.02
C LEU A 166 -9.01 -8.96 19.24
N PHE A 167 -10.22 -8.51 19.52
CA PHE A 167 -11.36 -9.33 19.91
C PHE A 167 -12.61 -8.94 19.13
N GLU A 168 -13.43 -9.91 18.77
CA GLU A 168 -14.84 -9.64 18.45
C GLU A 168 -15.60 -9.37 19.76
N GLU A 169 -16.81 -8.82 19.69
CA GLU A 169 -17.58 -8.38 20.86
C GLU A 169 -17.88 -9.53 21.84
N ASP A 170 -18.29 -10.68 21.32
CA ASP A 170 -18.59 -11.89 22.11
C ASP A 170 -17.35 -12.49 22.77
N GLU A 171 -16.19 -12.41 22.10
CA GLU A 171 -14.91 -12.85 22.65
C GLU A 171 -14.46 -11.94 23.80
N MET A 172 -14.63 -10.60 23.65
CA MET A 172 -14.35 -9.63 24.70
C MET A 172 -15.25 -9.90 25.93
N ASP A 173 -16.56 -10.07 25.71
CA ASP A 173 -17.51 -10.31 26.80
C ASP A 173 -17.19 -11.59 27.56
N ALA A 174 -16.81 -12.65 26.86
CA ALA A 174 -16.37 -13.91 27.47
C ALA A 174 -15.07 -13.73 28.27
N PHE A 175 -14.14 -12.93 27.75
CA PHE A 175 -12.87 -12.62 28.41
C PHE A 175 -13.10 -11.83 29.70
N ILE A 176 -13.91 -10.77 29.67
CA ILE A 176 -14.24 -9.95 30.85
C ILE A 176 -14.97 -10.77 31.92
N LYS A 177 -15.84 -11.72 31.54
CA LYS A 177 -16.49 -12.62 32.51
C LYS A 177 -15.50 -13.46 33.30
N THR A 178 -14.41 -13.87 32.67
CA THR A 178 -13.38 -14.69 33.33
C THR A 178 -12.32 -13.85 34.03
N GLU A 179 -12.08 -12.62 33.58
CA GLU A 179 -11.08 -11.69 34.12
C GLU A 179 -11.67 -10.27 34.21
N PRO A 180 -12.56 -9.98 35.19
CA PRO A 180 -13.28 -8.72 35.28
C PRO A 180 -12.41 -7.46 35.36
N LEU A 181 -11.22 -7.57 35.95
CA LEU A 181 -10.28 -6.45 36.04
C LEU A 181 -9.73 -5.99 34.67
N SER A 182 -9.93 -6.80 33.64
CA SER A 182 -9.52 -6.45 32.28
C SER A 182 -10.46 -5.45 31.58
N ALA A 183 -11.66 -5.25 32.09
CA ALA A 183 -12.72 -4.46 31.45
C ALA A 183 -12.26 -3.01 31.12
N ASP A 184 -11.53 -2.38 32.02
CA ASP A 184 -11.03 -1.01 31.86
C ASP A 184 -9.97 -0.85 30.78
N PHE A 185 -9.42 -1.97 30.29
CA PHE A 185 -8.37 -1.98 29.26
C PHE A 185 -8.91 -2.30 27.86
N PHE A 186 -10.21 -2.53 27.70
CA PHE A 186 -10.82 -2.71 26.39
C PHE A 186 -11.27 -1.40 25.78
N HIS A 187 -10.85 -1.15 24.55
CA HIS A 187 -11.23 0.03 23.77
C HIS A 187 -11.79 -0.38 22.41
N PRO A 188 -12.75 0.38 21.85
CA PRO A 188 -13.24 0.14 20.50
C PRO A 188 -12.08 0.25 19.48
N TRP A 189 -12.04 -0.68 18.53
CA TRP A 189 -11.07 -0.73 17.46
C TRP A 189 -11.75 -0.57 16.11
N TYR A 190 -11.29 0.41 15.34
CA TYR A 190 -11.77 0.69 14.00
C TYR A 190 -10.64 0.57 12.98
N GLY A 191 -10.62 -0.53 12.22
CA GLY A 191 -9.90 -0.65 10.97
C GLY A 191 -10.79 -0.25 9.79
N ALA A 192 -10.33 -0.45 8.56
CA ALA A 192 -11.10 -0.14 7.36
C ALA A 192 -12.46 -0.87 7.31
N LYS A 193 -12.47 -2.16 7.64
CA LYS A 193 -13.67 -3.00 7.67
C LYS A 193 -14.69 -2.50 8.70
N GLU A 194 -14.24 -2.28 9.91
CA GLU A 194 -15.05 -1.85 11.05
C GLU A 194 -15.66 -0.46 10.80
N PHE A 195 -14.84 0.47 10.28
CA PHE A 195 -15.31 1.81 9.92
C PHE A 195 -16.41 1.77 8.86
N ILE A 196 -16.24 0.96 7.81
CA ILE A 196 -17.20 0.85 6.71
C ILE A 196 -18.47 0.13 7.14
N SER A 197 -18.36 -0.93 7.94
CA SER A 197 -19.51 -1.71 8.43
C SER A 197 -20.19 -1.08 9.65
N ARG A 198 -19.56 -0.08 10.26
CA ARG A 198 -19.99 0.56 11.52
C ARG A 198 -20.12 -0.45 12.69
N LYS A 199 -19.29 -1.51 12.65
CA LYS A 199 -19.21 -2.51 13.70
C LYS A 199 -17.77 -2.53 14.23
N PRO A 200 -17.51 -2.02 15.45
CA PRO A 200 -16.18 -2.06 16.03
C PRO A 200 -15.79 -3.51 16.39
N ARG A 201 -14.52 -3.80 16.37
CA ARG A 201 -13.92 -4.80 17.23
C ARG A 201 -13.42 -4.12 18.50
N TYR A 202 -12.80 -4.88 19.37
CA TYR A 202 -12.26 -4.34 20.61
C TYR A 202 -10.78 -4.69 20.73
N CYS A 203 -10.01 -3.74 21.27
CA CYS A 203 -8.60 -3.97 21.50
C CYS A 203 -8.31 -3.95 23.00
N LEU A 204 -7.54 -4.93 23.45
CA LEU A 204 -7.00 -4.98 24.81
C LEU A 204 -5.75 -4.08 24.86
N TRP A 205 -5.91 -2.86 25.38
CA TRP A 205 -4.85 -1.87 25.49
C TRP A 205 -4.20 -1.89 26.87
N LEU A 206 -3.03 -2.54 26.99
CA LEU A 206 -2.29 -2.70 28.23
C LEU A 206 -1.12 -1.72 28.38
N GLY A 207 -1.03 -0.71 27.50
CA GLY A 207 0.08 0.24 27.51
C GLY A 207 0.21 1.08 28.76
N GLU A 208 -0.92 1.31 29.47
CA GLU A 208 -0.99 2.07 30.72
C GLU A 208 -1.18 1.16 31.94
N CYS A 209 -1.26 -0.15 31.73
CA CYS A 209 -1.41 -1.12 32.80
C CYS A 209 -0.10 -1.23 33.62
N SER A 210 -0.20 -1.01 34.93
CA SER A 210 0.96 -1.19 35.81
C SER A 210 1.33 -2.66 35.97
N PRO A 211 2.60 -2.98 36.27
CA PRO A 211 3.02 -4.35 36.52
C PRO A 211 2.27 -5.03 37.67
N VAL A 212 1.79 -4.27 38.65
CA VAL A 212 1.00 -4.77 39.78
C VAL A 212 -0.38 -5.20 39.31
N GLN A 213 -1.07 -4.35 38.52
CA GLN A 213 -2.37 -4.67 37.93
C GLN A 213 -2.27 -5.89 37.01
N LEU A 214 -1.23 -5.92 36.13
CA LEU A 214 -1.05 -7.02 35.18
C LEU A 214 -0.86 -8.37 35.89
N LYS A 215 -0.19 -8.41 37.07
CA LYS A 215 -0.07 -9.63 37.87
C LYS A 215 -1.39 -10.15 38.42
N GLN A 216 -2.38 -9.26 38.58
CA GLN A 216 -3.72 -9.62 39.04
C GLN A 216 -4.63 -10.10 37.90
N MET A 217 -4.14 -10.03 36.66
CA MET A 217 -4.83 -10.41 35.44
C MET A 217 -4.07 -11.53 34.70
N PRO A 218 -4.20 -12.80 35.16
CA PRO A 218 -3.42 -13.92 34.63
C PRO A 218 -3.63 -14.19 33.13
N GLN A 219 -4.85 -13.98 32.60
CA GLN A 219 -5.13 -14.16 31.19
C GLN A 219 -4.50 -13.04 30.34
N CYS A 220 -4.60 -11.79 30.78
CA CYS A 220 -3.89 -10.67 30.16
C CYS A 220 -2.37 -10.93 30.16
N LEU A 221 -1.84 -11.41 31.29
CA LEU A 221 -0.41 -11.74 31.41
C LEU A 221 0.01 -12.85 30.45
N ALA A 222 -0.83 -13.87 30.25
CA ALA A 222 -0.59 -14.94 29.28
C ALA A 222 -0.53 -14.40 27.85
N ARG A 223 -1.44 -13.51 27.46
CA ARG A 223 -1.42 -12.83 26.14
C ARG A 223 -0.19 -11.97 25.95
N VAL A 224 0.22 -11.22 26.96
CA VAL A 224 1.46 -10.41 26.93
C VAL A 224 2.69 -11.30 26.69
N ARG A 225 2.76 -12.48 27.31
CA ARG A 225 3.82 -13.46 27.09
C ARG A 225 3.82 -13.99 25.65
N ALA A 226 2.65 -14.36 25.14
CA ALA A 226 2.49 -14.82 23.76
C ALA A 226 2.92 -13.76 22.73
N VAL A 227 2.56 -12.49 22.96
CA VAL A 227 3.02 -11.37 22.13
C VAL A 227 4.53 -11.20 22.19
N LYS A 228 5.12 -11.32 23.37
CA LYS A 228 6.59 -11.22 23.53
C LYS A 228 7.29 -12.32 22.73
N GLU A 229 6.89 -13.57 22.89
CA GLU A 229 7.45 -14.73 22.17
C GLU A 229 7.30 -14.58 20.64
N TYR A 230 6.12 -14.16 20.18
CA TYR A 230 5.88 -13.89 18.75
C TYR A 230 6.84 -12.82 18.20
N ARG A 231 7.05 -11.73 18.94
CA ARG A 231 7.94 -10.65 18.49
C ARG A 231 9.41 -11.08 18.53
N GLU A 232 9.81 -11.88 19.50
CA GLU A 232 11.19 -12.42 19.62
C GLU A 232 11.53 -13.37 18.47
N SER A 233 10.55 -14.11 17.95
CA SER A 233 10.73 -15.03 16.81
C SER A 233 10.77 -14.34 15.44
N SER A 234 10.58 -13.02 15.39
CA SER A 234 10.51 -12.27 14.13
C SER A 234 11.88 -12.13 13.47
N SER A 235 11.91 -12.25 12.13
CA SER A 235 13.09 -11.92 11.33
C SER A 235 13.39 -10.42 11.22
N ARG A 236 12.44 -9.55 11.64
CA ARG A 236 12.57 -8.09 11.58
C ARG A 236 13.16 -7.55 12.89
N ALA A 237 14.34 -6.93 12.82
CA ALA A 237 15.02 -6.37 14.00
C ALA A 237 14.17 -5.34 14.79
N SER A 238 13.34 -4.53 14.10
CA SER A 238 12.41 -3.60 14.75
C SER A 238 11.33 -4.30 15.56
N THR A 239 10.79 -5.41 15.06
CA THR A 239 9.80 -6.23 15.77
C THR A 239 10.43 -6.94 16.98
N VAL A 240 11.64 -7.49 16.80
CA VAL A 240 12.40 -8.07 17.93
C VAL A 240 12.64 -7.04 19.02
N LYS A 241 13.05 -5.80 18.65
CA LYS A 241 13.22 -4.72 19.65
C LYS A 241 11.92 -4.38 20.39
N LEU A 242 10.77 -4.50 19.72
CA LEU A 242 9.46 -4.26 20.33
C LEU A 242 9.07 -5.32 21.38
N SER A 243 9.67 -6.51 21.35
CA SER A 243 9.43 -7.56 22.36
C SER A 243 9.83 -7.14 23.78
N LEU A 244 10.71 -6.15 23.92
CA LEU A 244 11.10 -5.56 25.23
C LEU A 244 9.95 -4.77 25.87
N LYS A 245 8.92 -4.41 25.09
CA LYS A 245 7.74 -3.69 25.57
C LYS A 245 6.47 -4.40 25.06
N PRO A 246 6.19 -5.62 25.51
CA PRO A 246 5.12 -6.44 24.92
C PRO A 246 3.73 -5.88 25.11
N THR A 247 3.48 -5.05 26.13
CA THR A 247 2.20 -4.35 26.37
C THR A 247 1.97 -3.15 25.46
N ARG A 248 3.00 -2.69 24.71
CA ARG A 248 2.93 -1.52 23.84
C ARG A 248 2.72 -1.93 22.38
N PHE A 249 2.07 -1.07 21.61
CA PHE A 249 1.95 -1.23 20.17
C PHE A 249 3.18 -0.67 19.44
N GLN A 250 3.39 -1.06 18.21
CA GLN A 250 4.45 -0.49 17.37
C GLN A 250 4.15 0.98 17.04
N THR A 251 2.89 1.26 16.69
CA THR A 251 2.38 2.61 16.47
C THR A 251 1.23 2.83 17.44
N GLU A 252 1.32 3.91 18.17
CA GLU A 252 0.32 4.34 19.15
C GLU A 252 -0.13 5.74 18.79
N ASN A 253 -1.34 5.84 18.28
CA ASN A 253 -1.98 7.10 17.97
C ASN A 253 -3.38 7.08 18.55
N MET A 254 -3.50 7.57 19.80
CA MET A 254 -4.75 7.61 20.55
C MET A 254 -5.29 9.03 20.52
N PRO A 255 -6.07 9.41 19.49
CA PRO A 255 -6.61 10.74 19.40
C PRO A 255 -7.61 11.00 20.54
N LYS A 256 -7.63 12.24 21.03
CA LYS A 256 -8.62 12.70 22.03
C LYS A 256 -9.70 13.49 21.32
N GLY A 257 -10.97 13.20 21.63
CA GLY A 257 -12.10 13.88 21.01
C GLY A 257 -12.43 13.37 19.61
N HIS A 258 -13.03 14.23 18.80
CA HIS A 258 -13.44 13.88 17.44
C HIS A 258 -12.25 13.92 16.48
N TYR A 259 -12.15 12.91 15.62
CA TYR A 259 -11.11 12.81 14.61
C TYR A 259 -11.66 12.22 13.31
N ILE A 260 -10.97 12.50 12.22
CA ILE A 260 -11.34 11.96 10.91
C ILE A 260 -10.56 10.66 10.69
N VAL A 261 -11.30 9.61 10.35
CA VAL A 261 -10.71 8.32 9.94
C VAL A 261 -10.76 8.20 8.43
N ILE A 262 -9.62 7.80 7.87
CA ILE A 262 -9.46 7.50 6.45
C ILE A 262 -8.86 6.10 6.34
N PRO A 263 -9.58 5.09 5.81
CA PRO A 263 -9.00 3.77 5.56
C PRO A 263 -7.79 3.84 4.62
N GLU A 264 -6.71 3.19 4.97
CA GLU A 264 -5.49 3.10 4.15
C GLU A 264 -5.76 2.39 2.82
N VAL A 265 -6.67 1.42 2.81
CA VAL A 265 -7.04 0.64 1.62
C VAL A 265 -8.50 0.87 1.29
N SER A 266 -8.77 1.15 0.02
CA SER A 266 -10.13 1.26 -0.51
C SER A 266 -10.34 0.32 -1.70
N SER A 267 -11.59 0.06 -2.08
CA SER A 267 -11.94 -0.77 -3.22
C SER A 267 -11.96 0.07 -4.51
N GLU A 268 -11.46 -0.48 -5.62
CA GLU A 268 -11.57 0.09 -6.97
C GLU A 268 -13.01 0.38 -7.42
N LYS A 269 -13.98 -0.33 -6.83
CA LYS A 269 -15.42 -0.15 -7.10
C LYS A 269 -16.00 1.10 -6.43
N ARG A 270 -15.24 1.76 -5.56
CA ARG A 270 -15.69 2.96 -4.87
C ARG A 270 -15.31 4.21 -5.64
N ARG A 271 -16.29 5.06 -5.87
CA ARG A 271 -16.07 6.37 -6.52
C ARG A 271 -15.25 7.32 -5.64
N TYR A 272 -15.39 7.22 -4.32
CA TYR A 272 -14.70 8.05 -3.34
C TYR A 272 -14.02 7.19 -2.27
N ILE A 273 -12.90 7.68 -1.75
CA ILE A 273 -12.27 7.10 -0.57
C ILE A 273 -13.21 7.33 0.62
N PRO A 274 -13.60 6.27 1.35
CA PRO A 274 -14.43 6.45 2.52
C PRO A 274 -13.66 7.23 3.59
N MET A 275 -14.29 8.25 4.15
CA MET A 275 -13.74 9.02 5.26
C MET A 275 -14.90 9.53 6.12
N GLY A 276 -14.65 9.77 7.39
CA GLY A 276 -15.66 10.28 8.30
C GLY A 276 -15.14 10.47 9.71
N TYR A 277 -16.01 10.95 10.56
CA TYR A 277 -15.73 11.19 11.98
C TYR A 277 -15.96 9.93 12.82
N LEU A 278 -15.10 9.75 13.83
CA LEU A 278 -15.29 8.90 14.99
C LEU A 278 -15.17 9.72 16.26
#